data_15d17c581cd8f9438c74fc6c1c90e392
#
_entry.id   15d17c581cd8f9438c74fc6c1c90e392
#
_cell.length_a   1.000
_cell.length_b   1.000
_cell.length_c   1.000
_cell.angle_alpha   90.00
_cell.angle_beta   90.00
_cell.angle_gamma   90.00
#
_symmetry.space_group_name_H-M   'P 1'
#
loop_
_entity.id
_entity.type
_entity.pdbx_description
1 polymer ?
#
loop_
_entity_poly.entity_id
_entity_poly.type
_entity_poly.pdbx_seq_one_letter_code
_entity_poly.pdbx_strand_id
1 'polypeptide(L)'
;MQRIAMLSMHTSPLAQPGVGDGGGMNVYVRELVSALANRGVACTTFTRRWREGLPEVVEVEPNHRVVHVDAGDPALPKEQLVGTVDRFTDGVASFLARDGGTDVLHANYWLSGLAGHRLKHELNLPLVTTFHTFARVKSQGGDHESHEREQAELEVIGCADAICVSCPEERTEFESLYGRAPGAIEVVSPGVERALFTPGDQRGARTALRLGDGPILLFVGRIQPLKGLDVAVEALAALGLPDARLVVVGGASGGQGDGEIARIRALVDRLGLRDRVEFHPPQPHHALSTYYRAADVVLVPSRSESFGLVALEAAACGVPVVATAVGGLTTIVDHGRTGYLVPDRSPESFARLARTLIDDPLRALQMGTAAAHRATRFTWAEAARAASGLYRDLQARRLVACAG
;
A
#
# COMPACT_ATOMS: atom_id res chain seq x y z
N MET A 1 24.51 -14.76 -9.22
CA MET A 1 23.33 -14.53 -8.36
C MET A 1 23.06 -13.03 -8.41
N GLN A 2 21.85 -12.62 -8.81
CA GLN A 2 21.50 -11.21 -8.90
C GLN A 2 21.39 -10.60 -7.50
N ARG A 3 21.92 -9.40 -7.31
CA ARG A 3 21.95 -8.68 -6.02
C ARG A 3 21.20 -7.36 -6.15
N ILE A 4 20.22 -7.13 -5.30
CA ILE A 4 19.36 -5.93 -5.33
C ILE A 4 19.48 -5.15 -4.03
N ALA A 5 19.74 -3.86 -4.14
CA ALA A 5 19.61 -2.92 -3.03
C ALA A 5 18.21 -2.29 -3.08
N MET A 6 17.33 -2.72 -2.18
CA MET A 6 16.00 -2.18 -2.01
C MET A 6 16.05 -1.00 -1.02
N LEU A 7 15.70 0.20 -1.46
CA LEU A 7 15.73 1.39 -0.61
C LEU A 7 14.30 1.68 -0.10
N SER A 8 14.11 1.70 1.20
CA SER A 8 12.85 2.03 1.89
C SER A 8 13.15 2.94 3.08
N MET A 9 13.57 4.18 2.79
CA MET A 9 14.18 5.09 3.76
C MET A 9 13.24 5.45 4.91
N HIS A 10 12.04 5.95 4.62
CA HIS A 10 11.17 6.59 5.61
C HIS A 10 10.37 5.62 6.49
N THR A 11 10.25 4.36 6.08
CA THR A 11 9.53 3.32 6.83
C THR A 11 10.16 1.95 6.63
N SER A 12 10.27 1.18 7.71
CA SER A 12 10.88 -0.14 7.68
C SER A 12 9.88 -1.21 7.21
N PRO A 13 10.27 -2.13 6.32
CA PRO A 13 9.43 -3.29 5.97
C PRO A 13 9.16 -4.22 7.16
N LEU A 14 9.94 -4.09 8.25
CA LEU A 14 9.73 -4.83 9.50
C LEU A 14 8.77 -4.14 10.46
N ALA A 15 8.37 -2.89 10.19
CA ALA A 15 7.38 -2.18 10.98
C ALA A 15 5.97 -2.73 10.72
N GLN A 16 5.15 -2.79 11.78
CA GLN A 16 3.76 -3.24 11.64
C GLN A 16 2.96 -2.26 10.77
N PRO A 17 2.28 -2.74 9.70
CA PRO A 17 1.38 -1.90 8.92
C PRO A 17 0.24 -1.34 9.78
N GLY A 18 -0.18 -0.10 9.48
CA GLY A 18 -1.25 0.58 10.21
C GLY A 18 -0.79 1.34 11.45
N VAL A 19 0.50 1.29 11.80
CA VAL A 19 1.11 2.05 12.90
C VAL A 19 2.02 3.14 12.32
N GLY A 20 1.87 4.38 12.78
CA GLY A 20 2.65 5.52 12.28
C GLY A 20 2.53 5.66 10.76
N ASP A 21 3.66 5.78 10.08
CA ASP A 21 3.71 5.85 8.60
C ASP A 21 3.67 4.49 7.91
N GLY A 22 3.67 3.40 8.67
CA GLY A 22 3.58 2.04 8.14
C GLY A 22 2.24 1.76 7.45
N GLY A 23 2.27 1.25 6.22
CA GLY A 23 1.05 1.00 5.44
C GLY A 23 1.29 0.00 4.30
N GLY A 24 0.52 0.14 3.22
CA GLY A 24 0.60 -0.73 2.04
C GLY A 24 2.01 -0.84 1.44
N MET A 25 2.80 0.24 1.49
CA MET A 25 4.19 0.20 1.02
C MET A 25 5.06 -0.78 1.82
N ASN A 26 4.89 -0.85 3.15
CA ASN A 26 5.64 -1.81 3.98
C ASN A 26 5.32 -3.26 3.59
N VAL A 27 4.03 -3.54 3.37
CA VAL A 27 3.57 -4.84 2.86
C VAL A 27 4.18 -5.12 1.50
N TYR A 28 4.10 -4.15 0.58
CA TYR A 28 4.66 -4.28 -0.77
C TYR A 28 6.16 -4.61 -0.75
N VAL A 29 6.96 -3.81 -0.04
CA VAL A 29 8.42 -4.01 0.00
C VAL A 29 8.76 -5.36 0.61
N ARG A 30 8.13 -5.71 1.73
CA ARG A 30 8.37 -6.98 2.43
C ARG A 30 8.05 -8.18 1.56
N GLU A 31 6.85 -8.20 0.98
CA GLU A 31 6.36 -9.36 0.23
C GLU A 31 7.05 -9.50 -1.14
N LEU A 32 7.32 -8.37 -1.82
CA LEU A 32 8.07 -8.39 -3.09
C LEU A 32 9.50 -8.92 -2.85
N VAL A 33 10.17 -8.43 -1.80
CA VAL A 33 11.54 -8.86 -1.49
C VAL A 33 11.57 -10.33 -1.09
N SER A 34 10.62 -10.79 -0.28
CA SER A 34 10.47 -12.20 0.07
C SER A 34 10.29 -13.07 -1.19
N ALA A 35 9.40 -12.65 -2.10
CA ALA A 35 9.18 -13.38 -3.34
C ALA A 35 10.40 -13.37 -4.28
N LEU A 36 11.20 -12.30 -4.32
CA LEU A 36 12.48 -12.23 -5.03
C LEU A 36 13.52 -13.18 -4.40
N ALA A 37 13.64 -13.16 -3.07
CA ALA A 37 14.55 -14.02 -2.32
C ALA A 37 14.26 -15.51 -2.55
N ASN A 38 12.99 -15.89 -2.58
CA ASN A 38 12.52 -17.24 -2.90
C ASN A 38 12.84 -17.66 -4.34
N ARG A 39 13.13 -16.70 -5.23
CA ARG A 39 13.60 -16.94 -6.60
C ARG A 39 15.14 -16.96 -6.73
N GLY A 40 15.85 -16.89 -5.62
CA GLY A 40 17.31 -16.89 -5.58
C GLY A 40 17.95 -15.52 -5.90
N VAL A 41 17.19 -14.41 -5.76
CA VAL A 41 17.72 -13.04 -5.85
C VAL A 41 18.18 -12.61 -4.46
N ALA A 42 19.44 -12.18 -4.31
CA ALA A 42 19.93 -11.66 -3.05
C ALA A 42 19.45 -10.22 -2.84
N CYS A 43 18.63 -10.00 -1.85
CA CYS A 43 18.01 -8.71 -1.57
C CYS A 43 18.51 -8.13 -0.24
N THR A 44 19.09 -6.95 -0.29
CA THR A 44 19.42 -6.15 0.90
C THR A 44 18.50 -4.94 0.93
N THR A 45 17.60 -4.88 1.91
CA THR A 45 16.69 -3.74 2.09
C THR A 45 17.30 -2.74 3.06
N PHE A 46 17.50 -1.52 2.62
CA PHE A 46 18.02 -0.42 3.43
C PHE A 46 16.86 0.44 3.93
N THR A 47 16.83 0.68 5.25
CA THR A 47 15.88 1.57 5.90
C THR A 47 16.58 2.42 6.94
N ARG A 48 16.08 3.61 7.19
CA ARG A 48 16.60 4.44 8.27
C ARG A 48 16.36 3.77 9.63
N ARG A 49 17.32 3.86 10.53
CA ARG A 49 17.12 3.45 11.93
C ARG A 49 15.99 4.30 12.55
N TRP A 50 14.90 3.69 12.89
CA TRP A 50 13.67 4.34 13.36
C TRP A 50 13.45 4.19 14.87
N ARG A 51 14.32 3.45 15.55
CA ARG A 51 14.31 3.23 17.00
C ARG A 51 15.73 2.92 17.46
N GLU A 52 16.08 3.41 18.65
CA GLU A 52 17.32 3.06 19.29
C GLU A 52 17.43 1.55 19.59
N GLY A 53 18.65 1.02 19.66
CA GLY A 53 18.91 -0.37 19.97
C GLY A 53 18.61 -1.39 18.86
N LEU A 54 18.17 -0.94 17.67
CA LEU A 54 18.03 -1.85 16.52
C LEU A 54 19.41 -2.32 16.04
N PRO A 55 19.62 -3.62 15.72
CA PRO A 55 20.86 -4.10 15.12
C PRO A 55 21.09 -3.46 13.75
N GLU A 56 22.36 -3.35 13.32
CA GLU A 56 22.68 -2.84 11.97
C GLU A 56 22.04 -3.72 10.90
N VAL A 57 22.13 -5.04 11.06
CA VAL A 57 21.60 -6.02 10.08
C VAL A 57 20.63 -6.97 10.76
N VAL A 58 19.52 -7.24 10.10
CA VAL A 58 18.53 -8.28 10.45
C VAL A 58 18.42 -9.24 9.28
N GLU A 59 18.83 -10.50 9.47
CA GLU A 59 18.54 -11.57 8.52
C GLU A 59 17.07 -11.97 8.68
N VAL A 60 16.26 -11.76 7.63
CA VAL A 60 14.82 -12.03 7.65
C VAL A 60 14.54 -13.46 7.22
N GLU A 61 15.17 -13.88 6.14
CA GLU A 61 15.08 -15.20 5.53
C GLU A 61 16.28 -15.41 4.57
N PRO A 62 16.53 -16.62 4.05
CA PRO A 62 17.58 -16.82 3.07
C PRO A 62 17.48 -15.83 1.90
N ASN A 63 18.59 -15.18 1.55
CA ASN A 63 18.68 -14.14 0.51
C ASN A 63 17.94 -12.82 0.81
N HIS A 64 17.39 -12.62 2.01
CA HIS A 64 16.72 -11.39 2.38
C HIS A 64 17.21 -10.88 3.76
N ARG A 65 17.79 -9.72 3.77
CA ARG A 65 18.18 -9.01 5.00
C ARG A 65 17.76 -7.54 4.96
N VAL A 66 17.62 -6.97 6.14
CA VAL A 66 17.30 -5.55 6.33
C VAL A 66 18.46 -4.89 7.05
N VAL A 67 18.93 -3.76 6.52
CA VAL A 67 20.00 -2.94 7.06
C VAL A 67 19.42 -1.64 7.62
N HIS A 68 19.67 -1.37 8.90
CA HIS A 68 19.27 -0.13 9.55
C HIS A 68 20.41 0.90 9.45
N VAL A 69 20.19 1.92 8.64
CA VAL A 69 21.15 3.00 8.39
C VAL A 69 20.95 4.12 9.41
N ASP A 70 22.05 4.56 10.04
CA ASP A 70 22.02 5.71 10.94
C ASP A 70 21.95 7.02 10.13
N ALA A 71 20.75 7.60 10.03
CA ALA A 71 20.50 8.82 9.30
C ALA A 71 19.62 9.78 10.12
N GLY A 72 20.21 10.41 11.11
CA GLY A 72 19.56 11.38 11.98
C GLY A 72 18.79 10.74 13.15
N ASP A 73 18.15 11.58 13.94
CA ASP A 73 17.38 11.17 15.11
C ASP A 73 16.26 10.18 14.72
N PRO A 74 16.18 8.99 15.34
CA PRO A 74 15.11 8.03 15.08
C PRO A 74 13.69 8.58 15.20
N ALA A 75 13.47 9.57 16.07
CA ALA A 75 12.18 10.19 16.35
C ALA A 75 11.77 11.29 15.36
N LEU A 76 12.61 11.62 14.36
CA LEU A 76 12.28 12.66 13.37
C LEU A 76 10.94 12.36 12.68
N PRO A 77 10.03 13.35 12.63
CA PRO A 77 8.80 13.24 11.87
C PRO A 77 9.10 13.15 10.37
N LYS A 78 8.19 12.54 9.63
CA LYS A 78 8.35 12.25 8.20
C LYS A 78 8.66 13.49 7.36
N GLU A 79 8.04 14.62 7.71
CA GLU A 79 8.20 15.89 7.01
C GLU A 79 9.63 16.47 7.08
N GLN A 80 10.42 16.03 8.08
CA GLN A 80 11.81 16.46 8.26
C GLN A 80 12.82 15.47 7.69
N LEU A 81 12.39 14.32 7.18
CA LEU A 81 13.30 13.27 6.72
C LEU A 81 14.09 13.66 5.46
N VAL A 82 13.62 14.61 4.67
CA VAL A 82 14.35 15.09 3.49
C VAL A 82 15.75 15.58 3.86
N GLY A 83 15.92 16.26 5.00
CA GLY A 83 17.22 16.71 5.49
C GLY A 83 18.18 15.59 5.91
N THR A 84 17.73 14.34 5.91
CA THR A 84 18.57 13.17 6.28
C THR A 84 18.90 12.28 5.09
N VAL A 85 18.45 12.62 3.88
CA VAL A 85 18.66 11.82 2.65
C VAL A 85 20.15 11.61 2.38
N ASP A 86 20.96 12.65 2.45
CA ASP A 86 22.41 12.56 2.19
C ASP A 86 23.08 11.59 3.15
N ARG A 87 22.80 11.72 4.44
CA ARG A 87 23.36 10.83 5.46
C ARG A 87 22.91 9.37 5.29
N PHE A 88 21.65 9.17 4.88
CA PHE A 88 21.15 7.84 4.53
C PHE A 88 21.89 7.28 3.32
N THR A 89 22.08 8.08 2.28
CA THR A 89 22.80 7.71 1.05
C THR A 89 24.23 7.29 1.33
N ASP A 90 24.98 8.10 2.13
CA ASP A 90 26.35 7.80 2.52
C ASP A 90 26.46 6.48 3.31
N GLY A 91 25.49 6.23 4.19
CA GLY A 91 25.41 4.97 4.95
C GLY A 91 25.16 3.76 4.05
N VAL A 92 24.27 3.89 3.07
CA VAL A 92 24.02 2.84 2.07
C VAL A 92 25.26 2.57 1.22
N ALA A 93 25.91 3.63 0.68
CA ALA A 93 27.13 3.51 -0.13
C ALA A 93 28.25 2.81 0.66
N SER A 94 28.47 3.23 1.92
CA SER A 94 29.47 2.65 2.81
C SER A 94 29.20 1.17 3.10
N PHE A 95 27.94 0.78 3.31
CA PHE A 95 27.57 -0.62 3.50
C PHE A 95 27.84 -1.43 2.24
N LEU A 96 27.36 -0.98 1.07
CA LEU A 96 27.54 -1.66 -0.20
C LEU A 96 29.02 -1.86 -0.55
N ALA A 97 29.88 -0.87 -0.26
CA ALA A 97 31.33 -0.97 -0.49
C ALA A 97 31.96 -2.10 0.35
N ARG A 98 31.52 -2.31 1.59
CA ARG A 98 32.02 -3.39 2.48
C ARG A 98 31.45 -4.77 2.12
N ASP A 99 30.24 -4.81 1.57
CA ASP A 99 29.45 -6.02 1.36
C ASP A 99 29.61 -6.62 -0.06
N GLY A 100 30.44 -6.03 -0.90
CA GLY A 100 30.71 -6.49 -2.27
C GLY A 100 29.72 -5.96 -3.31
N GLY A 101 28.99 -4.87 -3.03
CA GLY A 101 28.18 -4.13 -3.97
C GLY A 101 26.78 -4.71 -4.25
N THR A 102 26.13 -4.19 -5.27
CA THR A 102 24.81 -4.60 -5.75
C THR A 102 24.77 -4.44 -7.27
N ASP A 103 23.77 -5.01 -7.93
CA ASP A 103 23.62 -4.95 -9.38
C ASP A 103 22.57 -3.89 -9.80
N VAL A 104 21.57 -3.62 -8.94
CA VAL A 104 20.46 -2.71 -9.21
C VAL A 104 20.03 -2.02 -7.91
N LEU A 105 19.70 -0.75 -8.02
CA LEU A 105 19.05 0.04 -6.98
C LEU A 105 17.54 0.05 -7.24
N HIS A 106 16.71 -0.31 -6.26
CA HIS A 106 15.27 -0.16 -6.36
C HIS A 106 14.76 0.71 -5.22
N ALA A 107 14.41 1.94 -5.54
CA ALA A 107 13.94 2.94 -4.58
C ALA A 107 12.42 2.90 -4.42
N ASN A 108 11.96 2.89 -3.18
CA ASN A 108 10.55 2.92 -2.82
C ASN A 108 10.21 4.25 -2.17
N TYR A 109 9.31 5.01 -2.79
CA TYR A 109 8.91 6.36 -2.40
C TYR A 109 9.96 7.44 -2.76
N TRP A 110 9.51 8.69 -2.90
CA TRP A 110 10.34 9.80 -3.40
C TRP A 110 11.61 10.07 -2.58
N LEU A 111 11.56 9.95 -1.22
CA LEU A 111 12.75 10.10 -0.38
C LEU A 111 13.83 9.07 -0.69
N SER A 112 13.42 7.82 -0.89
CA SER A 112 14.32 6.76 -1.35
C SER A 112 14.75 6.98 -2.78
N GLY A 113 13.90 7.61 -3.61
CA GLY A 113 14.19 8.04 -4.97
C GLY A 113 15.37 9.00 -5.02
N LEU A 114 15.38 10.04 -4.17
CA LEU A 114 16.50 10.98 -4.06
C LEU A 114 17.81 10.28 -3.68
N ALA A 115 17.76 9.39 -2.67
CA ALA A 115 18.93 8.59 -2.29
C ALA A 115 19.39 7.68 -3.44
N GLY A 116 18.45 7.02 -4.12
CA GLY A 116 18.71 6.17 -5.27
C GLY A 116 19.31 6.94 -6.45
N HIS A 117 18.82 8.17 -6.71
CA HIS A 117 19.35 9.06 -7.75
C HIS A 117 20.84 9.36 -7.51
N ARG A 118 21.19 9.78 -6.30
CA ARG A 118 22.59 10.03 -5.95
C ARG A 118 23.46 8.77 -6.04
N LEU A 119 23.01 7.63 -5.49
CA LEU A 119 23.71 6.34 -5.56
C LEU A 119 23.90 5.85 -7.00
N LYS A 120 22.92 6.06 -7.88
CA LYS A 120 23.05 5.73 -9.30
C LYS A 120 24.31 6.36 -9.91
N HIS A 121 24.52 7.65 -9.66
CA HIS A 121 25.68 8.38 -10.19
C HIS A 121 26.99 7.98 -9.51
N GLU A 122 27.00 7.84 -8.19
CA GLU A 122 28.20 7.48 -7.43
C GLU A 122 28.69 6.07 -7.76
N LEU A 123 27.77 5.13 -7.95
CA LEU A 123 28.10 3.71 -8.14
C LEU A 123 27.95 3.24 -9.60
N ASN A 124 27.48 4.10 -10.50
CA ASN A 124 27.18 3.76 -11.90
C ASN A 124 26.27 2.53 -12.03
N LEU A 125 25.15 2.53 -11.29
CA LEU A 125 24.18 1.43 -11.22
C LEU A 125 22.83 1.84 -11.78
N PRO A 126 22.05 0.90 -12.37
CA PRO A 126 20.68 1.19 -12.79
C PRO A 126 19.77 1.48 -11.60
N LEU A 127 18.89 2.49 -11.76
CA LEU A 127 17.89 2.90 -10.78
C LEU A 127 16.50 2.54 -11.25
N VAL A 128 15.82 1.71 -10.48
CA VAL A 128 14.37 1.47 -10.55
C VAL A 128 13.68 2.25 -9.44
N THR A 129 12.53 2.85 -9.71
CA THR A 129 11.76 3.58 -8.70
C THR A 129 10.30 3.14 -8.69
N THR A 130 9.75 2.85 -7.51
CA THR A 130 8.32 2.68 -7.23
C THR A 130 7.88 3.79 -6.31
N PHE A 131 7.04 4.72 -6.77
CA PHE A 131 6.65 5.89 -5.97
C PHE A 131 5.59 5.56 -4.91
N HIS A 132 4.76 4.56 -5.13
CA HIS A 132 3.60 4.16 -4.30
C HIS A 132 2.48 5.20 -4.22
N THR A 133 2.80 6.46 -4.34
CA THR A 133 1.87 7.59 -4.48
C THR A 133 2.62 8.74 -5.13
N PHE A 134 1.98 9.45 -6.03
CA PHE A 134 2.51 10.62 -6.69
C PHE A 134 1.95 11.91 -6.06
N ALA A 135 2.78 12.96 -5.94
CA ALA A 135 2.38 14.23 -5.37
C ALA A 135 1.21 14.86 -6.16
N ARG A 136 1.31 14.90 -7.49
CA ARG A 136 0.26 15.47 -8.35
C ARG A 136 -1.06 14.71 -8.28
N VAL A 137 -1.02 13.37 -8.16
CA VAL A 137 -2.23 12.55 -7.96
C VAL A 137 -2.91 12.88 -6.63
N LYS A 138 -2.14 12.99 -5.56
CA LYS A 138 -2.67 13.34 -4.24
C LYS A 138 -3.25 14.76 -4.22
N SER A 139 -2.59 15.71 -4.88
CA SER A 139 -3.07 17.10 -5.00
C SER A 139 -4.40 17.17 -5.76
N GLN A 140 -4.60 16.37 -6.81
CA GLN A 140 -5.91 16.25 -7.47
C GLN A 140 -6.99 15.65 -6.55
N GLY A 141 -6.60 14.74 -5.65
CA GLY A 141 -7.48 14.19 -4.62
C GLY A 141 -7.80 15.16 -3.47
N GLY A 142 -7.26 16.37 -3.50
CA GLY A 142 -7.48 17.41 -2.49
C GLY A 142 -6.51 17.39 -1.31
N ASP A 143 -5.44 16.58 -1.37
CA ASP A 143 -4.35 16.61 -0.39
C ASP A 143 -3.32 17.67 -0.80
N HIS A 144 -2.87 18.47 0.16
CA HIS A 144 -1.77 19.42 -0.09
C HIS A 144 -0.43 18.69 0.04
N GLU A 145 0.29 18.57 -1.07
CA GLU A 145 1.67 18.10 -1.08
C GLU A 145 2.65 19.29 -1.23
N SER A 146 3.84 19.15 -0.66
CA SER A 146 4.84 20.22 -0.74
C SER A 146 5.40 20.34 -2.16
N HIS A 147 5.72 21.56 -2.57
CA HIS A 147 6.41 21.82 -3.85
C HIS A 147 7.78 21.12 -3.91
N GLU A 148 8.47 21.02 -2.77
CA GLU A 148 9.72 20.28 -2.63
C GLU A 148 9.58 18.81 -3.04
N ARG A 149 8.50 18.14 -2.58
CA ARG A 149 8.21 16.76 -2.99
C ARG A 149 7.96 16.64 -4.49
N GLU A 150 7.19 17.56 -5.06
CA GLU A 150 6.90 17.55 -6.49
C GLU A 150 8.19 17.72 -7.32
N GLN A 151 9.07 18.62 -6.93
CA GLN A 151 10.36 18.81 -7.58
C GLN A 151 11.26 17.59 -7.44
N ALA A 152 11.32 16.98 -6.25
CA ALA A 152 12.07 15.77 -6.04
C ALA A 152 11.55 14.58 -6.87
N GLU A 153 10.22 14.45 -7.02
CA GLU A 153 9.64 13.44 -7.91
C GLU A 153 10.04 13.66 -9.36
N LEU A 154 10.00 14.92 -9.87
CA LEU A 154 10.41 15.25 -11.22
C LEU A 154 11.90 14.96 -11.47
N GLU A 155 12.76 15.28 -10.51
CA GLU A 155 14.20 14.98 -10.58
C GLU A 155 14.46 13.47 -10.69
N VAL A 156 13.82 12.68 -9.83
CA VAL A 156 13.95 11.21 -9.83
C VAL A 156 13.38 10.62 -11.11
N ILE A 157 12.21 11.07 -11.57
CA ILE A 157 11.59 10.63 -12.82
C ILE A 157 12.50 10.88 -14.01
N GLY A 158 13.16 12.05 -14.06
CA GLY A 158 14.08 12.44 -15.13
C GLY A 158 15.37 11.61 -15.20
N CYS A 159 15.65 10.83 -14.15
CA CYS A 159 16.91 10.06 -14.04
C CYS A 159 16.72 8.56 -13.84
N ALA A 160 15.55 8.08 -13.44
CA ALA A 160 15.28 6.66 -13.27
C ALA A 160 15.41 5.89 -14.59
N ASP A 161 16.05 4.72 -14.56
CA ASP A 161 16.14 3.82 -15.72
C ASP A 161 14.84 3.06 -15.92
N ALA A 162 14.08 2.85 -14.85
CA ALA A 162 12.71 2.38 -14.93
C ALA A 162 11.86 2.90 -13.76
N ILE A 163 10.58 3.10 -14.05
CA ILE A 163 9.55 3.42 -13.06
C ILE A 163 8.56 2.25 -13.01
N CYS A 164 8.41 1.65 -11.84
CA CYS A 164 7.40 0.62 -11.60
C CYS A 164 6.10 1.27 -11.15
N VAL A 165 5.02 0.98 -11.86
CA VAL A 165 3.64 1.32 -11.51
C VAL A 165 2.87 0.04 -11.18
N SER A 166 1.85 0.16 -10.34
CA SER A 166 1.12 -1.00 -9.80
C SER A 166 0.07 -1.56 -10.77
N CYS A 167 -0.41 -0.72 -11.70
CA CYS A 167 -1.46 -1.11 -12.64
C CYS A 167 -1.44 -0.21 -13.90
N PRO A 168 -2.15 -0.59 -14.98
CA PRO A 168 -2.27 0.21 -16.19
C PRO A 168 -2.88 1.60 -15.96
N GLU A 169 -3.83 1.71 -15.04
CA GLU A 169 -4.48 2.96 -14.67
C GLU A 169 -3.49 3.94 -14.04
N GLU A 170 -2.62 3.46 -13.13
CA GLU A 170 -1.55 4.28 -12.54
C GLU A 170 -0.54 4.73 -13.61
N ARG A 171 -0.25 3.90 -14.63
CA ARG A 171 0.57 4.30 -15.79
C ARG A 171 -0.09 5.47 -16.53
N THR A 172 -1.37 5.34 -16.87
CA THR A 172 -2.11 6.38 -17.58
C THR A 172 -2.15 7.69 -16.80
N GLU A 173 -2.41 7.60 -15.49
CA GLU A 173 -2.43 8.75 -14.58
C GLU A 173 -1.03 9.40 -14.48
N PHE A 174 0.03 8.60 -14.34
CA PHE A 174 1.41 9.06 -14.37
C PHE A 174 1.71 9.83 -15.67
N GLU A 175 1.46 9.20 -16.83
CA GLU A 175 1.74 9.81 -18.13
C GLU A 175 0.97 11.12 -18.36
N SER A 176 -0.27 11.21 -17.85
CA SER A 176 -1.09 12.42 -17.95
C SER A 176 -0.58 13.57 -17.09
N LEU A 177 0.02 13.30 -15.93
CA LEU A 177 0.42 14.31 -14.95
C LEU A 177 1.89 14.68 -15.02
N TYR A 178 2.76 13.73 -15.35
CA TYR A 178 4.22 13.91 -15.39
C TYR A 178 4.78 13.87 -16.81
N GLY A 179 3.96 13.45 -17.78
CA GLY A 179 4.42 13.29 -19.16
C GLY A 179 5.26 12.03 -19.36
N ARG A 180 6.10 12.05 -20.38
CA ARG A 180 6.91 10.90 -20.77
C ARG A 180 8.20 10.83 -19.96
N ALA A 181 8.44 9.73 -19.25
CA ALA A 181 9.70 9.46 -18.58
C ALA A 181 10.80 9.08 -19.60
N PRO A 182 12.07 9.44 -19.36
CA PRO A 182 13.20 8.95 -20.16
C PRO A 182 13.43 7.45 -20.04
N GLY A 183 13.21 6.90 -18.86
CA GLY A 183 13.30 5.47 -18.55
C GLY A 183 12.05 4.69 -18.94
N ALA A 184 12.12 3.37 -18.78
CA ALA A 184 10.99 2.48 -19.01
C ALA A 184 9.89 2.68 -17.94
N ILE A 185 8.62 2.51 -18.32
CA ILE A 185 7.51 2.41 -17.37
C ILE A 185 7.00 0.97 -17.41
N GLU A 186 7.11 0.26 -16.28
CA GLU A 186 6.76 -1.14 -16.19
C GLU A 186 5.65 -1.37 -15.15
N VAL A 187 4.67 -2.21 -15.52
CA VAL A 187 3.60 -2.59 -14.60
C VAL A 187 4.06 -3.79 -13.77
N VAL A 188 4.28 -3.54 -12.48
CA VAL A 188 4.61 -4.58 -11.49
C VAL A 188 3.51 -4.59 -10.45
N SER A 189 2.43 -5.31 -10.75
CA SER A 189 1.26 -5.36 -9.87
C SER A 189 1.59 -6.06 -8.55
N PRO A 190 1.24 -5.47 -7.40
CA PRO A 190 1.32 -6.15 -6.11
C PRO A 190 0.52 -7.45 -6.10
N GLY A 191 0.91 -8.36 -5.21
CA GLY A 191 0.22 -9.61 -4.99
C GLY A 191 -0.57 -9.65 -3.70
N VAL A 192 -1.23 -10.77 -3.45
CA VAL A 192 -1.82 -11.14 -2.17
C VAL A 192 -1.28 -12.49 -1.72
N GLU A 193 -0.98 -12.62 -0.39
CA GLU A 193 -0.52 -13.88 0.17
C GLU A 193 -1.71 -14.82 0.40
N ARG A 194 -1.87 -15.77 -0.53
CA ARG A 194 -3.02 -16.68 -0.55
C ARG A 194 -3.01 -17.74 0.54
N ALA A 195 -1.89 -17.98 1.20
CA ALA A 195 -1.84 -18.82 2.38
C ALA A 195 -2.57 -18.18 3.57
N LEU A 196 -2.64 -16.85 3.59
CA LEU A 196 -3.30 -16.07 4.64
C LEU A 196 -4.70 -15.61 4.22
N PHE A 197 -4.80 -15.03 3.02
CA PHE A 197 -6.02 -14.44 2.47
C PHE A 197 -6.69 -15.43 1.50
N THR A 198 -7.64 -16.19 2.04
CA THR A 198 -8.43 -17.19 1.31
C THR A 198 -9.83 -17.24 1.92
N PRO A 199 -10.86 -17.64 1.15
CA PRO A 199 -12.19 -17.85 1.69
C PRO A 199 -12.19 -18.80 2.87
N GLY A 200 -13.06 -18.59 3.84
CA GLY A 200 -13.12 -19.39 5.06
C GLY A 200 -14.44 -19.26 5.82
N ASP A 201 -14.48 -19.79 7.04
CA ASP A 201 -15.67 -19.80 7.87
C ASP A 201 -15.96 -18.42 8.45
N GLN A 202 -17.03 -17.78 7.95
CA GLN A 202 -17.49 -16.46 8.42
C GLN A 202 -17.97 -16.51 9.87
N ARG A 203 -18.74 -17.57 10.26
CA ARG A 203 -19.26 -17.70 11.62
C ARG A 203 -18.14 -17.89 12.63
N GLY A 204 -17.17 -18.73 12.32
CA GLY A 204 -15.98 -18.92 13.16
C GLY A 204 -15.17 -17.64 13.30
N ALA A 205 -15.02 -16.86 12.22
CA ALA A 205 -14.33 -15.57 12.24
C ALA A 205 -15.07 -14.55 13.14
N ARG A 206 -16.40 -14.45 13.05
CA ARG A 206 -17.22 -13.60 13.92
C ARG A 206 -17.12 -13.99 15.38
N THR A 207 -17.16 -15.29 15.67
CA THR A 207 -16.99 -15.81 17.04
C THR A 207 -15.62 -15.44 17.60
N ALA A 208 -14.54 -15.64 16.83
CA ALA A 208 -13.17 -15.30 17.24
C ALA A 208 -13.00 -13.80 17.55
N LEU A 209 -13.68 -12.94 16.79
CA LEU A 209 -13.65 -11.48 16.96
C LEU A 209 -14.72 -10.96 17.93
N ARG A 210 -15.60 -11.84 18.47
CA ARG A 210 -16.74 -11.50 19.33
C ARG A 210 -17.72 -10.52 18.68
N LEU A 211 -17.87 -10.63 17.36
CA LEU A 211 -18.84 -9.87 16.61
C LEU A 211 -20.19 -10.59 16.60
N GLY A 212 -21.28 -9.82 16.58
CA GLY A 212 -22.65 -10.37 16.55
C GLY A 212 -23.02 -10.95 15.19
N ASP A 213 -24.26 -11.47 15.08
CA ASP A 213 -24.80 -12.10 13.86
C ASP A 213 -25.36 -11.09 12.84
N GLY A 214 -25.52 -9.81 13.22
CA GLY A 214 -26.01 -8.75 12.34
C GLY A 214 -25.06 -8.47 11.14
N PRO A 215 -25.53 -7.71 10.17
CA PRO A 215 -24.70 -7.33 9.02
C PRO A 215 -23.46 -6.54 9.40
N ILE A 216 -22.30 -6.92 8.88
CA ILE A 216 -21.00 -6.32 9.19
C ILE A 216 -20.43 -5.65 7.93
N LEU A 217 -20.33 -4.32 7.97
CA LEU A 217 -19.50 -3.55 7.07
C LEU A 217 -18.08 -3.47 7.67
N LEU A 218 -17.05 -3.63 6.85
CA LEU A 218 -15.66 -3.56 7.29
C LEU A 218 -14.92 -2.44 6.58
N PHE A 219 -14.21 -1.62 7.34
CA PHE A 219 -13.22 -0.69 6.86
C PHE A 219 -11.84 -1.09 7.42
N VAL A 220 -10.84 -1.24 6.55
CA VAL A 220 -9.47 -1.53 6.94
C VAL A 220 -8.55 -0.45 6.37
N GLY A 221 -7.72 0.15 7.21
CA GLY A 221 -6.73 1.11 6.73
C GLY A 221 -6.34 2.16 7.76
N ARG A 222 -5.36 2.97 7.39
CA ARG A 222 -4.98 4.14 8.20
C ARG A 222 -6.12 5.13 8.25
N ILE A 223 -6.37 5.70 9.43
CA ILE A 223 -7.40 6.72 9.61
C ILE A 223 -6.84 8.05 9.15
N GLN A 224 -7.15 8.40 7.91
CA GLN A 224 -6.74 9.61 7.19
C GLN A 224 -7.87 10.08 6.29
N PRO A 225 -8.03 11.39 6.02
CA PRO A 225 -9.07 11.90 5.13
C PRO A 225 -9.07 11.23 3.74
N LEU A 226 -7.87 10.90 3.24
CA LEU A 226 -7.68 10.23 1.95
C LEU A 226 -8.40 8.87 1.86
N LYS A 227 -8.52 8.14 2.99
CA LYS A 227 -9.12 6.81 3.03
C LYS A 227 -10.64 6.81 3.17
N GLY A 228 -11.24 7.97 3.52
CA GLY A 228 -12.67 8.18 3.47
C GLY A 228 -13.48 7.41 4.54
N LEU A 229 -12.97 7.26 5.75
CA LEU A 229 -13.72 6.62 6.84
C LEU A 229 -15.03 7.38 7.15
N ASP A 230 -15.08 8.69 6.93
CA ASP A 230 -16.29 9.50 7.02
C ASP A 230 -17.40 8.96 6.10
N VAL A 231 -17.09 8.67 4.85
CA VAL A 231 -18.04 8.09 3.88
C VAL A 231 -18.53 6.71 4.35
N ALA A 232 -17.66 5.88 4.94
CA ALA A 232 -18.08 4.57 5.46
C ALA A 232 -19.03 4.71 6.66
N VAL A 233 -18.79 5.69 7.56
CA VAL A 233 -19.69 5.98 8.70
C VAL A 233 -21.03 6.52 8.21
N GLU A 234 -21.03 7.46 7.28
CA GLU A 234 -22.26 8.02 6.70
C GLU A 234 -23.04 6.97 5.89
N ALA A 235 -22.34 6.05 5.19
CA ALA A 235 -22.95 4.92 4.52
C ALA A 235 -23.66 3.97 5.50
N LEU A 236 -23.08 3.71 6.68
CA LEU A 236 -23.75 2.95 7.74
C LEU A 236 -25.03 3.65 8.20
N ALA A 237 -25.01 4.98 8.36
CA ALA A 237 -26.22 5.75 8.71
C ALA A 237 -27.32 5.61 7.64
N ALA A 238 -26.92 5.73 6.36
CA ALA A 238 -27.84 5.67 5.20
C ALA A 238 -28.32 4.24 4.87
N LEU A 239 -27.69 3.20 5.43
CA LEU A 239 -28.00 1.80 5.12
C LEU A 239 -29.41 1.37 5.52
N GLY A 240 -30.00 2.01 6.55
CA GLY A 240 -31.36 1.72 7.01
C GLY A 240 -31.55 0.35 7.69
N LEU A 241 -30.48 -0.27 8.17
CA LEU A 241 -30.49 -1.55 8.93
C LEU A 241 -30.03 -1.28 10.37
N PRO A 242 -30.92 -1.35 11.37
CA PRO A 242 -30.58 -1.00 12.75
C PRO A 242 -29.52 -1.92 13.36
N ASP A 243 -29.50 -3.20 12.97
CA ASP A 243 -28.58 -4.21 13.50
C ASP A 243 -27.23 -4.23 12.76
N ALA A 244 -27.08 -3.47 11.66
CA ALA A 244 -25.84 -3.42 10.93
C ALA A 244 -24.78 -2.62 11.70
N ARG A 245 -23.51 -3.10 11.64
CA ARG A 245 -22.35 -2.51 12.31
C ARG A 245 -21.26 -2.19 11.30
N LEU A 246 -20.47 -1.19 11.63
CA LEU A 246 -19.21 -0.89 10.93
C LEU A 246 -18.05 -1.24 11.85
N VAL A 247 -17.25 -2.21 11.43
CA VAL A 247 -15.98 -2.53 12.08
C VAL A 247 -14.87 -1.76 11.37
N VAL A 248 -14.14 -0.95 12.13
CA VAL A 248 -13.02 -0.14 11.66
C VAL A 248 -11.73 -0.73 12.22
N VAL A 249 -10.84 -1.21 11.33
CA VAL A 249 -9.54 -1.76 11.73
C VAL A 249 -8.44 -0.85 11.24
N GLY A 250 -7.76 -0.16 12.16
CA GLY A 250 -6.68 0.75 11.81
C GLY A 250 -6.36 1.76 12.89
N GLY A 251 -5.38 2.61 12.62
CA GLY A 251 -4.92 3.63 13.56
C GLY A 251 -4.71 4.98 12.91
N ALA A 252 -4.46 5.97 13.75
CA ALA A 252 -4.01 7.29 13.34
C ALA A 252 -2.69 7.20 12.57
N SER A 253 -2.53 8.03 11.56
CA SER A 253 -1.29 8.10 10.80
C SER A 253 -1.00 9.51 10.32
N GLY A 254 0.29 9.89 10.41
CA GLY A 254 0.75 11.24 10.08
C GLY A 254 0.33 12.29 11.10
N GLY A 255 0.80 13.52 10.94
CA GLY A 255 0.54 14.62 11.88
C GLY A 255 -0.94 15.03 12.04
N GLN A 256 -1.82 14.59 11.13
CA GLN A 256 -3.26 14.85 11.17
C GLN A 256 -4.09 13.68 11.72
N GLY A 257 -3.46 12.51 12.00
CA GLY A 257 -4.18 11.28 12.31
C GLY A 257 -5.04 11.36 13.58
N ASP A 258 -4.54 11.97 14.65
CA ASP A 258 -5.29 12.12 15.91
C ASP A 258 -6.48 13.08 15.73
N GLY A 259 -6.31 14.15 14.97
CA GLY A 259 -7.38 15.08 14.60
C GLY A 259 -8.47 14.39 13.77
N GLU A 260 -8.08 13.53 12.84
CA GLU A 260 -9.03 12.76 12.01
C GLU A 260 -9.83 11.76 12.85
N ILE A 261 -9.20 11.03 13.79
CA ILE A 261 -9.93 10.14 14.70
C ILE A 261 -10.96 10.92 15.52
N ALA A 262 -10.57 12.07 16.06
CA ALA A 262 -11.50 12.91 16.83
C ALA A 262 -12.67 13.39 15.97
N ARG A 263 -12.41 13.81 14.71
CA ARG A 263 -13.42 14.20 13.73
C ARG A 263 -14.41 13.07 13.42
N ILE A 264 -13.89 11.85 13.20
CA ILE A 264 -14.72 10.67 12.91
C ILE A 264 -15.57 10.29 14.12
N ARG A 265 -15.01 10.30 15.33
CA ARG A 265 -15.79 10.02 16.55
C ARG A 265 -16.92 11.03 16.76
N ALA A 266 -16.65 12.31 16.53
CA ALA A 266 -17.69 13.35 16.58
C ALA A 266 -18.76 13.13 15.50
N LEU A 267 -18.41 12.63 14.32
CA LEU A 267 -19.36 12.25 13.27
C LEU A 267 -20.25 11.08 13.72
N VAL A 268 -19.64 10.03 14.29
CA VAL A 268 -20.35 8.86 14.84
C VAL A 268 -21.36 9.28 15.90
N ASP A 269 -20.94 10.17 16.84
CA ASP A 269 -21.82 10.68 17.90
C ASP A 269 -22.98 11.50 17.34
N ARG A 270 -22.70 12.40 16.39
CA ARG A 270 -23.70 13.25 15.75
C ARG A 270 -24.76 12.44 14.98
N LEU A 271 -24.36 11.31 14.40
CA LEU A 271 -25.26 10.41 13.66
C LEU A 271 -25.93 9.36 14.57
N GLY A 272 -25.66 9.34 15.88
CA GLY A 272 -26.25 8.38 16.82
C GLY A 272 -25.77 6.94 16.60
N LEU A 273 -24.54 6.76 16.10
CA LEU A 273 -24.01 5.43 15.70
C LEU A 273 -23.02 4.83 16.71
N ARG A 274 -22.93 5.38 17.92
CA ARG A 274 -21.92 4.99 18.93
C ARG A 274 -21.88 3.49 19.20
N ASP A 275 -23.03 2.85 19.27
CA ASP A 275 -23.16 1.41 19.55
C ASP A 275 -23.05 0.53 18.29
N ARG A 276 -22.86 1.16 17.12
CA ARG A 276 -22.82 0.49 15.81
C ARG A 276 -21.51 0.65 15.08
N VAL A 277 -20.57 1.46 15.57
CA VAL A 277 -19.21 1.63 15.02
C VAL A 277 -18.20 1.14 16.01
N GLU A 278 -17.48 0.08 15.66
CA GLU A 278 -16.47 -0.55 16.52
C GLU A 278 -15.07 -0.25 15.98
N PHE A 279 -14.23 0.41 16.79
CA PHE A 279 -12.85 0.73 16.45
C PHE A 279 -11.89 -0.30 17.02
N HIS A 280 -11.19 -1.00 16.15
CA HIS A 280 -10.13 -1.95 16.49
C HIS A 280 -8.76 -1.33 16.15
N PRO A 281 -7.76 -1.49 17.04
CA PRO A 281 -6.40 -1.00 16.74
C PRO A 281 -5.81 -1.70 15.51
N PRO A 282 -4.71 -1.15 14.94
CA PRO A 282 -3.98 -1.82 13.88
C PRO A 282 -3.65 -3.27 14.24
N GLN A 283 -3.93 -4.18 13.34
CA GLN A 283 -3.72 -5.61 13.52
C GLN A 283 -2.47 -6.10 12.76
N PRO A 284 -1.79 -7.15 13.22
CA PRO A 284 -0.81 -7.85 12.40
C PRO A 284 -1.42 -8.27 11.07
N HIS A 285 -0.65 -8.12 9.97
CA HIS A 285 -1.16 -8.33 8.61
C HIS A 285 -1.87 -9.69 8.42
N HIS A 286 -1.30 -10.76 8.99
CA HIS A 286 -1.91 -12.10 8.93
C HIS A 286 -3.27 -12.20 9.65
N ALA A 287 -3.51 -11.39 10.67
CA ALA A 287 -4.77 -11.40 11.41
C ALA A 287 -5.92 -10.72 10.64
N LEU A 288 -5.62 -9.86 9.66
CA LEU A 288 -6.63 -9.16 8.86
C LEU A 288 -7.54 -10.12 8.09
N SER A 289 -7.05 -11.30 7.72
CA SER A 289 -7.86 -12.29 7.03
C SER A 289 -9.08 -12.74 7.83
N THR A 290 -8.99 -12.75 9.17
CA THR A 290 -10.13 -13.06 10.06
C THR A 290 -11.17 -11.94 10.01
N TYR A 291 -10.75 -10.68 9.98
CA TYR A 291 -11.66 -9.54 9.83
C TYR A 291 -12.36 -9.54 8.46
N TYR A 292 -11.63 -9.79 7.39
CA TYR A 292 -12.24 -9.91 6.07
C TYR A 292 -13.29 -11.01 6.05
N ARG A 293 -12.96 -12.23 6.52
CA ARG A 293 -13.91 -13.35 6.56
C ARG A 293 -15.15 -13.08 7.42
N ALA A 294 -15.03 -12.24 8.47
CA ALA A 294 -16.16 -11.89 9.32
C ALA A 294 -17.15 -10.93 8.66
N ALA A 295 -16.70 -10.14 7.67
CA ALA A 295 -17.49 -9.11 7.03
C ALA A 295 -18.48 -9.66 5.99
N ASP A 296 -19.59 -8.95 5.77
CA ASP A 296 -20.50 -9.16 4.64
C ASP A 296 -20.07 -8.32 3.44
N VAL A 297 -19.53 -7.11 3.70
CA VAL A 297 -19.07 -6.17 2.67
C VAL A 297 -17.87 -5.39 3.20
N VAL A 298 -16.86 -5.22 2.37
CA VAL A 298 -15.73 -4.32 2.65
C VAL A 298 -15.93 -3.00 1.92
N LEU A 299 -15.82 -1.88 2.65
CA LEU A 299 -15.92 -0.54 2.10
C LEU A 299 -14.54 0.08 1.89
N VAL A 300 -14.27 0.54 0.67
CA VAL A 300 -13.00 1.19 0.30
C VAL A 300 -13.29 2.55 -0.36
N PRO A 301 -13.73 3.56 0.43
CA PRO A 301 -14.15 4.86 -0.11
C PRO A 301 -12.98 5.84 -0.28
N SER A 302 -11.82 5.36 -0.69
CA SER A 302 -10.62 6.16 -0.87
C SER A 302 -10.79 7.25 -1.93
N ARG A 303 -10.17 8.43 -1.73
CA ARG A 303 -10.11 9.52 -2.74
C ARG A 303 -9.09 9.22 -3.83
N SER A 304 -8.03 8.53 -3.46
CA SER A 304 -6.97 8.08 -4.35
C SER A 304 -6.41 6.75 -3.85
N GLU A 305 -6.10 5.85 -4.76
CA GLU A 305 -5.54 4.54 -4.45
C GLU A 305 -4.66 4.06 -5.60
N SER A 306 -3.37 3.91 -5.37
CA SER A 306 -2.43 3.46 -6.41
C SER A 306 -2.73 2.03 -6.88
N PHE A 307 -3.08 1.13 -5.94
CA PHE A 307 -3.44 -0.25 -6.25
C PHE A 307 -4.69 -0.74 -5.51
N GLY A 308 -4.69 -0.68 -4.17
CA GLY A 308 -5.82 -1.14 -3.35
C GLY A 308 -5.61 -2.53 -2.74
N LEU A 309 -4.52 -2.73 -2.00
CA LEU A 309 -4.25 -4.00 -1.31
C LEU A 309 -5.42 -4.47 -0.45
N VAL A 310 -6.09 -3.56 0.27
CA VAL A 310 -7.27 -3.89 1.08
C VAL A 310 -8.39 -4.51 0.24
N ALA A 311 -8.66 -3.95 -0.93
CA ALA A 311 -9.66 -4.50 -1.85
C ALA A 311 -9.24 -5.87 -2.40
N LEU A 312 -7.94 -6.05 -2.69
CA LEU A 312 -7.40 -7.31 -3.17
C LEU A 312 -7.44 -8.40 -2.08
N GLU A 313 -7.08 -8.07 -0.84
CA GLU A 313 -7.13 -8.97 0.32
C GLU A 313 -8.56 -9.41 0.65
N ALA A 314 -9.52 -8.47 0.63
CA ALA A 314 -10.94 -8.75 0.78
C ALA A 314 -11.44 -9.69 -0.33
N ALA A 315 -11.11 -9.37 -1.59
CA ALA A 315 -11.45 -10.21 -2.74
C ALA A 315 -10.85 -11.62 -2.60
N ALA A 316 -9.59 -11.74 -2.18
CA ALA A 316 -8.94 -13.04 -1.96
C ALA A 316 -9.63 -13.86 -0.85
N CYS A 317 -10.19 -13.20 0.17
CA CYS A 317 -11.00 -13.83 1.21
C CYS A 317 -12.44 -14.17 0.74
N GLY A 318 -12.80 -13.85 -0.50
CA GLY A 318 -14.14 -14.12 -1.03
C GLY A 318 -15.20 -13.15 -0.54
N VAL A 319 -14.81 -11.96 -0.09
CA VAL A 319 -15.73 -10.93 0.41
C VAL A 319 -15.92 -9.84 -0.64
N PRO A 320 -17.16 -9.52 -1.01
CA PRO A 320 -17.42 -8.48 -1.99
C PRO A 320 -17.00 -7.10 -1.46
N VAL A 321 -16.49 -6.28 -2.38
CA VAL A 321 -15.98 -4.93 -2.08
C VAL A 321 -16.90 -3.90 -2.72
N VAL A 322 -17.25 -2.86 -1.97
CA VAL A 322 -17.79 -1.61 -2.52
C VAL A 322 -16.68 -0.56 -2.41
N ALA A 323 -16.20 -0.07 -3.53
CA ALA A 323 -15.04 0.81 -3.59
C ALA A 323 -15.30 2.05 -4.46
N THR A 324 -14.58 3.12 -4.22
CA THR A 324 -14.57 4.25 -5.16
C THR A 324 -13.93 3.85 -6.49
N ALA A 325 -14.45 4.37 -7.60
CA ALA A 325 -13.92 4.13 -8.95
C ALA A 325 -12.66 4.98 -9.21
N VAL A 326 -11.57 4.75 -8.47
CA VAL A 326 -10.31 5.51 -8.58
C VAL A 326 -9.10 4.58 -8.67
N GLY A 327 -8.11 4.99 -9.46
CA GLY A 327 -6.81 4.34 -9.58
C GLY A 327 -6.90 2.82 -9.68
N GLY A 328 -6.04 2.12 -8.95
CA GLY A 328 -5.95 0.66 -8.97
C GLY A 328 -7.18 -0.10 -8.49
N LEU A 329 -8.13 0.55 -7.81
CA LEU A 329 -9.39 -0.09 -7.44
C LEU A 329 -10.19 -0.55 -8.66
N THR A 330 -10.09 0.15 -9.78
CA THR A 330 -10.73 -0.22 -11.05
C THR A 330 -10.06 -1.42 -11.73
N THR A 331 -8.79 -1.66 -11.45
CA THR A 331 -8.09 -2.89 -11.85
C THR A 331 -8.55 -4.10 -11.02
N ILE A 332 -8.79 -3.93 -9.73
CA ILE A 332 -9.13 -5.03 -8.81
C ILE A 332 -10.60 -5.39 -8.90
N VAL A 333 -11.48 -4.39 -8.86
CA VAL A 333 -12.94 -4.57 -8.83
C VAL A 333 -13.52 -4.50 -10.24
N ASP A 334 -14.12 -5.60 -10.67
CA ASP A 334 -14.95 -5.68 -11.88
C ASP A 334 -16.41 -5.37 -11.48
N HIS A 335 -16.87 -4.17 -11.84
CA HIS A 335 -18.15 -3.62 -11.39
C HIS A 335 -19.31 -4.55 -11.72
N GLY A 336 -20.10 -4.89 -10.69
CA GLY A 336 -21.28 -5.77 -10.82
C GLY A 336 -20.94 -7.27 -10.90
N ARG A 337 -19.66 -7.64 -10.99
CA ARG A 337 -19.21 -9.02 -11.09
C ARG A 337 -18.39 -9.50 -9.88
N THR A 338 -17.39 -8.71 -9.45
CA THR A 338 -16.51 -9.04 -8.32
C THR A 338 -16.62 -8.06 -7.16
N GLY A 339 -17.45 -7.05 -7.30
CA GLY A 339 -17.70 -5.98 -6.36
C GLY A 339 -18.42 -4.82 -7.04
N TYR A 340 -18.52 -3.71 -6.36
CA TYR A 340 -19.12 -2.50 -6.93
C TYR A 340 -18.14 -1.33 -6.87
N LEU A 341 -18.15 -0.53 -7.95
CA LEU A 341 -17.42 0.74 -8.04
C LEU A 341 -18.42 1.90 -7.94
N VAL A 342 -18.11 2.88 -7.10
CA VAL A 342 -18.90 4.10 -6.85
C VAL A 342 -18.13 5.27 -7.44
N PRO A 343 -18.66 5.97 -8.46
CA PRO A 343 -17.92 7.03 -9.14
C PRO A 343 -17.83 8.34 -8.36
N ASP A 344 -18.82 8.64 -7.52
CA ASP A 344 -19.04 9.93 -6.87
C ASP A 344 -18.67 9.96 -5.37
N ARG A 345 -18.23 8.84 -4.79
CA ARG A 345 -18.00 8.65 -3.35
C ARG A 345 -19.21 8.99 -2.46
N SER A 346 -20.42 9.03 -3.00
CA SER A 346 -21.63 9.34 -2.21
C SER A 346 -21.87 8.24 -1.16
N PRO A 347 -22.05 8.60 0.12
CA PRO A 347 -22.40 7.64 1.18
C PRO A 347 -23.68 6.85 0.85
N GLU A 348 -24.66 7.48 0.22
CA GLU A 348 -25.93 6.86 -0.19
C GLU A 348 -25.68 5.80 -1.26
N SER A 349 -24.77 6.05 -2.22
CA SER A 349 -24.38 5.07 -3.23
C SER A 349 -23.66 3.87 -2.61
N PHE A 350 -22.75 4.10 -1.66
CA PHE A 350 -22.11 3.03 -0.88
C PHE A 350 -23.15 2.22 -0.09
N ALA A 351 -24.05 2.88 0.63
CA ALA A 351 -25.11 2.24 1.40
C ALA A 351 -26.05 1.40 0.52
N ARG A 352 -26.52 1.94 -0.60
CA ARG A 352 -27.40 1.24 -1.54
C ARG A 352 -26.75 -0.03 -2.11
N LEU A 353 -25.48 0.05 -2.51
CA LEU A 353 -24.76 -1.09 -3.08
C LEU A 353 -24.42 -2.13 -2.00
N ALA A 354 -24.01 -1.70 -0.80
CA ALA A 354 -23.83 -2.60 0.33
C ALA A 354 -25.14 -3.29 0.71
N ARG A 355 -26.26 -2.55 0.74
CA ARG A 355 -27.60 -3.09 1.01
C ARG A 355 -28.01 -4.18 0.00
N THR A 356 -27.71 -4.00 -1.28
CA THR A 356 -27.97 -5.01 -2.32
C THR A 356 -27.29 -6.35 -2.04
N LEU A 357 -26.08 -6.30 -1.43
CA LEU A 357 -25.33 -7.52 -1.08
C LEU A 357 -25.84 -8.16 0.22
N ILE A 358 -26.25 -7.35 1.19
CA ILE A 358 -26.76 -7.82 2.47
C ILE A 358 -28.15 -8.46 2.29
N ASP A 359 -29.02 -7.88 1.46
CA ASP A 359 -30.37 -8.38 1.21
C ASP A 359 -30.41 -9.60 0.28
N ASP A 360 -29.33 -9.87 -0.48
CA ASP A 360 -29.19 -11.01 -1.38
C ASP A 360 -27.89 -11.80 -1.10
N PRO A 361 -27.89 -12.71 -0.10
CA PRO A 361 -26.72 -13.50 0.25
C PRO A 361 -26.19 -14.40 -0.87
N LEU A 362 -27.07 -14.84 -1.80
CA LEU A 362 -26.64 -15.64 -2.94
C LEU A 362 -25.80 -14.80 -3.91
N ARG A 363 -26.25 -13.60 -4.19
CA ARG A 363 -25.51 -12.63 -5.01
C ARG A 363 -24.17 -12.27 -4.36
N ALA A 364 -24.15 -12.03 -3.05
CA ALA A 364 -22.93 -11.76 -2.31
C ALA A 364 -21.93 -12.91 -2.42
N LEU A 365 -22.40 -14.15 -2.25
CA LEU A 365 -21.57 -15.36 -2.39
C LEU A 365 -21.03 -15.52 -3.82
N GLN A 366 -21.87 -15.35 -4.84
CA GLN A 366 -21.44 -15.42 -6.24
C GLN A 366 -20.38 -14.36 -6.57
N MET A 367 -20.60 -13.13 -6.12
CA MET A 367 -19.69 -12.01 -6.29
C MET A 367 -18.37 -12.22 -5.55
N GLY A 368 -18.41 -12.68 -4.29
CA GLY A 368 -17.23 -13.02 -3.50
C GLY A 368 -16.43 -14.16 -4.12
N THR A 369 -17.10 -15.20 -4.64
CA THR A 369 -16.43 -16.31 -5.35
C THR A 369 -15.74 -15.81 -6.61
N ALA A 370 -16.38 -14.97 -7.40
CA ALA A 370 -15.77 -14.35 -8.58
C ALA A 370 -14.60 -13.45 -8.22
N ALA A 371 -14.70 -12.71 -7.10
CA ALA A 371 -13.64 -11.87 -6.58
C ALA A 371 -12.41 -12.70 -6.16
N ALA A 372 -12.61 -13.78 -5.40
CA ALA A 372 -11.54 -14.70 -5.01
C ALA A 372 -10.85 -15.33 -6.22
N HIS A 373 -11.61 -15.71 -7.25
CA HIS A 373 -11.05 -16.21 -8.49
C HIS A 373 -10.23 -15.12 -9.22
N ARG A 374 -10.73 -13.88 -9.31
CA ARG A 374 -9.98 -12.76 -9.92
C ARG A 374 -8.68 -12.48 -9.17
N ALA A 375 -8.70 -12.51 -7.83
CA ALA A 375 -7.54 -12.28 -6.99
C ALA A 375 -6.38 -13.28 -7.25
N THR A 376 -6.66 -14.48 -7.82
CA THR A 376 -5.60 -15.45 -8.16
C THR A 376 -4.61 -14.95 -9.20
N ARG A 377 -4.96 -13.89 -9.94
CA ARG A 377 -4.08 -13.28 -10.95
C ARG A 377 -3.02 -12.39 -10.34
N PHE A 378 -3.21 -11.95 -9.10
CA PHE A 378 -2.34 -11.04 -8.40
C PHE A 378 -1.53 -11.79 -7.35
N THR A 379 -0.33 -12.23 -7.73
CA THR A 379 0.56 -12.99 -6.84
C THR A 379 1.90 -12.30 -6.70
N TRP A 380 2.51 -12.42 -5.52
CA TRP A 380 3.86 -11.90 -5.30
C TRP A 380 4.90 -12.62 -6.17
N ALA A 381 4.65 -13.88 -6.54
CA ALA A 381 5.51 -14.61 -7.46
C ALA A 381 5.54 -13.99 -8.86
N GLU A 382 4.38 -13.52 -9.39
CA GLU A 382 4.32 -12.78 -10.65
C GLU A 382 4.95 -11.40 -10.55
N ALA A 383 4.73 -10.67 -9.44
CA ALA A 383 5.40 -9.41 -9.18
C ALA A 383 6.93 -9.57 -9.19
N ALA A 384 7.44 -10.58 -8.46
CA ALA A 384 8.86 -10.88 -8.42
C ALA A 384 9.42 -11.34 -9.78
N ARG A 385 8.64 -12.07 -10.56
CA ARG A 385 9.03 -12.49 -11.93
C ARG A 385 9.19 -11.26 -12.84
N ALA A 386 8.22 -10.35 -12.82
CA ALA A 386 8.25 -9.11 -13.60
C ALA A 386 9.44 -8.23 -13.17
N ALA A 387 9.58 -7.97 -11.86
CA ALA A 387 10.68 -7.16 -11.33
C ALA A 387 12.06 -7.77 -11.63
N SER A 388 12.25 -9.08 -11.43
CA SER A 388 13.51 -9.78 -11.73
C SER A 388 13.84 -9.77 -13.23
N GLY A 389 12.84 -9.81 -14.10
CA GLY A 389 13.00 -9.62 -15.55
C GLY A 389 13.51 -8.23 -15.87
N LEU A 390 12.84 -7.20 -15.34
CA LEU A 390 13.23 -5.81 -15.50
C LEU A 390 14.67 -5.55 -15.04
N TYR A 391 15.05 -6.04 -13.86
CA TYR A 391 16.41 -5.85 -13.35
C TYR A 391 17.48 -6.45 -14.26
N ARG A 392 17.24 -7.63 -14.84
CA ARG A 392 18.17 -8.24 -15.81
C ARG A 392 18.29 -7.44 -17.11
N ASP A 393 17.17 -6.95 -17.59
CA ASP A 393 17.14 -6.12 -18.81
C ASP A 393 17.91 -4.82 -18.62
N LEU A 394 17.80 -4.18 -17.45
CA LEU A 394 18.50 -2.93 -17.15
C LEU A 394 20.02 -3.12 -17.03
N GLN A 395 20.50 -4.26 -16.52
CA GLN A 395 21.93 -4.56 -16.48
C GLN A 395 22.58 -4.67 -17.86
N ALA A 396 21.78 -5.01 -18.88
CA ALA A 396 22.26 -5.12 -20.27
C ALA A 396 22.10 -3.80 -21.07
N ARG A 397 21.47 -2.76 -20.50
CA ARG A 397 21.18 -1.49 -21.19
C ARG A 397 22.14 -0.39 -20.73
N ARG A 398 22.29 0.62 -21.60
CA ARG A 398 22.92 1.87 -21.20
C ARG A 398 22.00 2.62 -20.23
N LEU A 399 22.56 3.14 -19.14
CA LEU A 399 21.82 3.93 -18.17
C LEU A 399 21.27 5.22 -18.79
N VAL A 400 20.10 5.63 -18.31
CA VAL A 400 19.50 6.92 -18.65
C VAL A 400 20.45 8.03 -18.20
N ALA A 401 20.80 8.91 -19.13
CA ALA A 401 21.52 10.14 -18.81
C ALA A 401 20.50 11.13 -18.24
N CYS A 402 20.74 11.60 -17.01
CA CYS A 402 19.88 12.62 -16.42
C CYS A 402 20.01 13.91 -17.22
N ALA A 403 18.88 14.54 -17.55
CA ALA A 403 18.90 15.89 -18.05
C ALA A 403 19.43 16.80 -16.93
N GLY A 404 20.56 17.45 -17.16
CA GLY A 404 21.16 18.41 -16.23
C GLY A 404 20.29 19.64 -16.03
#